data_655b27ddb8b7fee3c0f0116d551e2783
#
_entry.id   655b27ddb8b7fee3c0f0116d551e2783
#
_cell.length_a   1.000
_cell.length_b   1.000
_cell.length_c   1.000
_cell.angle_alpha   90.00
_cell.angle_beta   90.00
_cell.angle_gamma   90.00
#
_symmetry.space_group_name_H-M   'P 1'
#
loop_
_entity.id
_entity.type
_entity.pdbx_description
1 polymer ?
#
loop_
_entity_poly.entity_id
_entity_poly.type
_entity_poly.pdbx_seq_one_letter_code
_entity_poly.pdbx_strand_id
1 'polypeptide(L)'
;MSSLPLNKATLRLEQINLFAKLKTQLPGNQQGYPILRDIDLEVFQGDGSANACGERIAIVGPVGAGKTSLLRLINRLIEPTSGKIYLENQEYRQIPVIQLRQMVVLVLQESKLLGMTVQQALAYPLVLRGLPKQTIQERISYWTEQLHIPNEWLGRTEVQLSAGQRQIVAIARALLIQPKILLLDEPTSALDAGTASHLMQVLIQLSQAHQTTILMVNHQLELAQIFCTRLLHLQQGHLSANQTVSEINWLELRQSLIKAETQDDFGF
;
A
#
# COMPACT_ATOMS: atom_id res chain seq x y z
N MET A 1 -36.24 -16.13 6.18
CA MET A 1 -34.81 -16.39 5.87
C MET A 1 -34.21 -15.10 5.38
N SER A 2 -33.61 -14.33 6.30
CA SER A 2 -32.95 -13.06 6.00
C SER A 2 -31.60 -13.39 5.40
N SER A 3 -31.42 -13.11 4.10
CA SER A 3 -30.11 -13.20 3.45
C SER A 3 -29.20 -12.17 4.13
N LEU A 4 -28.18 -12.67 4.81
CA LEU A 4 -27.05 -11.82 5.25
C LEU A 4 -26.56 -11.01 4.06
N PRO A 5 -26.29 -9.69 4.20
CA PRO A 5 -25.74 -8.93 3.10
C PRO A 5 -24.42 -9.57 2.69
N LEU A 6 -24.33 -10.01 1.44
CA LEU A 6 -23.07 -10.47 0.84
C LEU A 6 -22.04 -9.35 1.05
N ASN A 7 -20.99 -9.65 1.80
CA ASN A 7 -19.90 -8.74 2.09
C ASN A 7 -19.29 -8.32 0.74
N LYS A 8 -19.52 -7.06 0.34
CA LYS A 8 -19.10 -6.57 -0.98
C LYS A 8 -17.60 -6.28 -0.94
N ALA A 9 -16.83 -6.97 -1.77
CA ALA A 9 -15.40 -6.67 -1.90
C ALA A 9 -15.19 -5.21 -2.33
N THR A 10 -14.37 -4.48 -1.57
CA THR A 10 -13.96 -3.10 -1.89
C THR A 10 -12.99 -3.07 -3.06
N LEU A 11 -12.11 -4.07 -3.14
CA LEU A 11 -11.16 -4.27 -4.22
C LEU A 11 -11.20 -5.73 -4.65
N ARG A 12 -11.27 -5.98 -5.96
CA ARG A 12 -11.21 -7.33 -6.52
C ARG A 12 -10.33 -7.35 -7.75
N LEU A 13 -9.39 -8.27 -7.76
CA LEU A 13 -8.49 -8.59 -8.85
C LEU A 13 -8.92 -9.94 -9.41
N GLU A 14 -9.08 -10.05 -10.73
CA GLU A 14 -9.48 -11.27 -11.42
C GLU A 14 -8.45 -11.61 -12.50
N GLN A 15 -7.75 -12.74 -12.32
CA GLN A 15 -6.77 -13.31 -13.25
C GLN A 15 -5.76 -12.28 -13.77
N ILE A 16 -5.20 -11.48 -12.85
CA ILE A 16 -4.27 -10.42 -13.20
C ILE A 16 -2.92 -10.99 -13.63
N ASN A 17 -2.53 -10.64 -14.83
CA ASN A 17 -1.21 -10.91 -15.37
C ASN A 17 -0.51 -9.59 -15.73
N LEU A 18 0.79 -9.52 -15.42
CA LEU A 18 1.66 -8.40 -15.79
C LEU A 18 2.95 -8.91 -16.37
N PHE A 19 3.26 -8.50 -17.61
CA PHE A 19 4.52 -8.81 -18.28
C PHE A 19 5.34 -7.54 -18.54
N ALA A 20 6.64 -7.60 -18.28
CA ALA A 20 7.55 -6.52 -18.66
C ALA A 20 7.71 -6.50 -20.18
N LYS A 21 7.56 -5.32 -20.82
CA LYS A 21 7.88 -5.15 -22.24
C LYS A 21 9.39 -5.18 -22.42
N LEU A 22 9.91 -6.14 -23.15
CA LEU A 22 11.32 -6.13 -23.59
C LEU A 22 11.52 -5.00 -24.62
N LYS A 23 12.51 -4.13 -24.40
CA LYS A 23 12.88 -3.05 -25.34
C LYS A 23 13.48 -3.59 -26.65
N THR A 24 13.96 -4.83 -26.67
CA THR A 24 14.52 -5.53 -27.81
C THR A 24 13.63 -6.75 -28.13
N GLN A 25 12.88 -6.65 -29.21
CA GLN A 25 12.17 -7.80 -29.78
C GLN A 25 13.20 -8.73 -30.44
N LEU A 26 13.57 -9.81 -29.76
CA LEU A 26 14.20 -10.94 -30.44
C LEU A 26 13.09 -11.67 -31.21
N PRO A 27 13.32 -12.05 -32.50
CA PRO A 27 12.34 -12.80 -33.28
C PRO A 27 12.04 -14.14 -32.57
N GLY A 28 10.80 -14.34 -32.14
CA GLY A 28 10.32 -15.59 -31.55
C GLY A 28 9.77 -15.53 -30.14
N ASN A 29 9.96 -14.45 -29.37
CA ASN A 29 9.42 -14.34 -28.01
C ASN A 29 8.60 -13.05 -27.87
N GLN A 30 7.29 -13.12 -28.17
CA GLN A 30 6.37 -11.98 -28.09
C GLN A 30 5.88 -11.71 -26.66
N GLN A 31 6.10 -12.63 -25.72
CA GLN A 31 5.75 -12.45 -24.32
C GLN A 31 6.96 -11.96 -23.53
N GLY A 32 6.88 -10.73 -23.00
CA GLY A 32 7.90 -10.19 -22.10
C GLY A 32 8.09 -11.05 -20.84
N TYR A 33 9.04 -10.66 -19.97
CA TYR A 33 9.26 -11.34 -18.69
C TYR A 33 8.04 -11.20 -17.76
N PRO A 34 7.49 -12.28 -17.23
CA PRO A 34 6.32 -12.21 -16.34
C PRO A 34 6.72 -11.63 -14.97
N ILE A 35 6.00 -10.59 -14.55
CA ILE A 35 6.15 -9.95 -13.24
C ILE A 35 5.08 -10.44 -12.27
N LEU A 36 3.84 -10.57 -12.73
CA LEU A 36 2.71 -11.14 -11.99
C LEU A 36 1.99 -12.13 -12.86
N ARG A 37 1.50 -13.22 -12.28
CA ARG A 37 0.83 -14.33 -12.96
C ARG A 37 -0.39 -14.75 -12.18
N ASP A 38 -1.54 -14.72 -12.85
CA ASP A 38 -2.82 -15.25 -12.38
C ASP A 38 -3.14 -14.84 -10.94
N ILE A 39 -3.05 -13.52 -10.65
CA ILE A 39 -3.36 -13.00 -9.33
C ILE A 39 -4.87 -12.83 -9.22
N ASP A 40 -5.46 -13.60 -8.32
CA ASP A 40 -6.84 -13.45 -7.85
C ASP A 40 -6.81 -12.97 -6.39
N LEU A 41 -7.50 -11.87 -6.09
CA LEU A 41 -7.53 -11.27 -4.76
C LEU A 41 -8.84 -10.54 -4.54
N GLU A 42 -9.47 -10.80 -3.41
CA GLU A 42 -10.58 -10.00 -2.89
C GLU A 42 -10.17 -9.35 -1.57
N VAL A 43 -10.49 -8.06 -1.44
CA VAL A 43 -10.23 -7.25 -0.24
C VAL A 43 -11.53 -6.62 0.20
N PHE A 44 -11.84 -6.71 1.47
CA PHE A 44 -13.10 -6.26 2.04
C PHE A 44 -12.88 -5.02 2.92
N GLN A 45 -13.85 -4.11 2.90
CA GLN A 45 -13.93 -3.00 3.84
C GLN A 45 -14.94 -3.39 4.91
N GLY A 46 -14.49 -3.95 6.02
CA GLY A 46 -15.38 -4.30 7.13
C GLY A 46 -16.68 -5.00 6.73
N ASP A 47 -17.41 -5.55 7.66
CA ASP A 47 -18.68 -6.25 7.41
C ASP A 47 -19.91 -5.31 7.49
N GLY A 48 -19.70 -4.00 7.57
CA GLY A 48 -20.77 -3.02 7.76
C GLY A 48 -21.34 -2.98 9.17
N SER A 49 -20.80 -3.76 10.10
CA SER A 49 -21.18 -3.70 11.53
C SER A 49 -20.56 -2.46 12.19
N ALA A 50 -21.10 -2.07 13.35
CA ALA A 50 -20.55 -0.96 14.14
C ALA A 50 -19.10 -1.19 14.61
N ASN A 51 -18.61 -2.43 14.54
CA ASN A 51 -17.25 -2.84 14.87
C ASN A 51 -16.41 -3.21 13.62
N ALA A 52 -16.89 -2.92 12.42
CA ALA A 52 -16.18 -3.20 11.19
C ALA A 52 -14.89 -2.36 11.12
N CYS A 53 -13.76 -3.04 11.08
CA CYS A 53 -12.44 -2.43 10.87
C CYS A 53 -12.03 -2.61 9.41
N GLY A 54 -11.27 -1.66 8.86
CA GLY A 54 -10.62 -1.88 7.57
C GLY A 54 -9.63 -3.06 7.65
N GLU A 55 -9.55 -3.88 6.60
CA GLU A 55 -8.52 -4.94 6.54
C GLU A 55 -7.11 -4.33 6.59
N ARG A 56 -6.21 -4.99 7.32
CA ARG A 56 -4.78 -4.67 7.33
C ARG A 56 -4.03 -5.87 6.74
N ILE A 57 -3.59 -5.70 5.51
CA ILE A 57 -2.99 -6.76 4.72
C ILE A 57 -1.48 -6.52 4.62
N ALA A 58 -0.69 -7.45 5.14
CA ALA A 58 0.75 -7.47 4.90
C ALA A 58 1.06 -8.28 3.62
N ILE A 59 1.90 -7.72 2.76
CA ILE A 59 2.39 -8.39 1.55
C ILE A 59 3.86 -8.69 1.75
N VAL A 60 4.21 -9.96 1.79
CA VAL A 60 5.58 -10.44 1.99
C VAL A 60 6.05 -11.28 0.80
N GLY A 61 7.34 -11.51 0.69
CA GLY A 61 7.96 -12.30 -0.37
C GLY A 61 9.36 -11.81 -0.70
N PRO A 62 10.17 -12.59 -1.44
CA PRO A 62 11.53 -12.23 -1.80
C PRO A 62 11.60 -10.96 -2.67
N VAL A 63 12.79 -10.41 -2.83
CA VAL A 63 13.04 -9.30 -3.77
C VAL A 63 12.69 -9.77 -5.19
N GLY A 64 12.10 -8.89 -6.00
CA GLY A 64 11.68 -9.28 -7.36
C GLY A 64 10.37 -10.08 -7.46
N ALA A 65 9.74 -10.49 -6.36
CA ALA A 65 8.48 -11.25 -6.38
C ALA A 65 7.27 -10.52 -7.00
N GLY A 66 7.38 -9.20 -7.27
CA GLY A 66 6.29 -8.40 -7.88
C GLY A 66 5.48 -7.56 -6.90
N LYS A 67 5.84 -7.49 -5.61
CA LYS A 67 5.10 -6.78 -4.54
C LYS A 67 4.79 -5.32 -4.89
N THR A 68 5.81 -4.54 -5.20
CA THR A 68 5.67 -3.13 -5.64
C THR A 68 4.83 -3.00 -6.90
N SER A 69 4.97 -3.95 -7.85
CA SER A 69 4.19 -3.96 -9.09
C SER A 69 2.70 -4.21 -8.81
N LEU A 70 2.38 -5.07 -7.85
CA LEU A 70 1.01 -5.29 -7.41
C LEU A 70 0.40 -4.00 -6.84
N LEU A 71 1.10 -3.29 -5.96
CA LEU A 71 0.62 -2.00 -5.44
C LEU A 71 0.42 -0.95 -6.55
N ARG A 72 1.35 -0.88 -7.51
CA ARG A 72 1.27 0.04 -8.66
C ARG A 72 0.10 -0.29 -9.59
N LEU A 73 -0.25 -1.55 -9.77
CA LEU A 73 -1.45 -1.98 -10.50
C LEU A 73 -2.72 -1.51 -9.80
N ILE A 74 -2.83 -1.75 -8.50
CA ILE A 74 -4.00 -1.37 -7.70
C ILE A 74 -4.24 0.14 -7.73
N ASN A 75 -3.18 0.95 -7.69
CA ASN A 75 -3.26 2.42 -7.81
C ASN A 75 -3.35 2.92 -9.27
N ARG A 76 -3.36 2.00 -10.24
CA ARG A 76 -3.37 2.32 -11.68
C ARG A 76 -2.21 3.22 -12.12
N LEU A 77 -1.01 3.04 -11.55
CA LEU A 77 0.24 3.60 -12.07
C LEU A 77 0.75 2.79 -13.26
N ILE A 78 0.44 1.51 -13.31
CA ILE A 78 0.65 0.61 -14.43
C ILE A 78 -0.65 -0.15 -14.71
N GLU A 79 -0.83 -0.63 -15.93
CA GLU A 79 -2.00 -1.41 -16.33
C GLU A 79 -1.62 -2.89 -16.44
N PRO A 80 -2.51 -3.82 -16.07
CA PRO A 80 -2.28 -5.24 -16.26
C PRO A 80 -2.25 -5.59 -17.76
N THR A 81 -1.46 -6.60 -18.11
CA THR A 81 -1.43 -7.14 -19.48
C THR A 81 -2.72 -7.88 -19.79
N SER A 82 -3.27 -8.62 -18.82
CA SER A 82 -4.59 -9.25 -18.88
C SER A 82 -5.22 -9.31 -17.50
N GLY A 83 -6.51 -9.65 -17.45
CA GLY A 83 -7.32 -9.66 -16.22
C GLY A 83 -8.04 -8.33 -15.99
N LYS A 84 -8.82 -8.26 -14.91
CA LYS A 84 -9.64 -7.09 -14.56
C LYS A 84 -9.50 -6.76 -13.08
N ILE A 85 -9.52 -5.46 -12.79
CA ILE A 85 -9.52 -4.93 -11.42
C ILE A 85 -10.81 -4.16 -11.21
N TYR A 86 -11.47 -4.41 -10.09
CA TYR A 86 -12.70 -3.74 -9.70
C TYR A 86 -12.50 -3.01 -8.37
N LEU A 87 -12.99 -1.79 -8.30
CA LEU A 87 -13.09 -0.99 -7.09
C LEU A 87 -14.58 -0.73 -6.82
N GLU A 88 -15.08 -1.17 -5.67
CA GLU A 88 -16.51 -1.08 -5.31
C GLU A 88 -17.44 -1.65 -6.41
N ASN A 89 -17.06 -2.78 -7.00
CA ASN A 89 -17.73 -3.47 -8.12
C ASN A 89 -17.76 -2.72 -9.47
N GLN A 90 -17.09 -1.58 -9.57
CA GLN A 90 -16.88 -0.91 -10.85
C GLN A 90 -15.50 -1.28 -11.40
N GLU A 91 -15.43 -1.65 -12.68
CA GLU A 91 -14.12 -1.90 -13.32
C GLU A 91 -13.28 -0.61 -13.26
N TYR A 92 -12.07 -0.69 -12.69
CA TYR A 92 -11.27 0.48 -12.35
C TYR A 92 -10.86 1.31 -13.57
N ARG A 93 -10.86 0.73 -14.79
CA ARG A 93 -10.62 1.48 -16.04
C ARG A 93 -11.74 2.46 -16.38
N GLN A 94 -12.96 2.20 -15.90
CA GLN A 94 -14.11 3.07 -16.09
C GLN A 94 -14.13 4.24 -15.10
N ILE A 95 -13.34 4.17 -14.03
CA ILE A 95 -13.22 5.23 -13.04
C ILE A 95 -12.21 6.27 -13.55
N PRO A 96 -12.52 7.58 -13.56
CA PRO A 96 -11.54 8.62 -13.86
C PRO A 96 -10.30 8.46 -12.97
N VAL A 97 -9.09 8.46 -13.55
CA VAL A 97 -7.85 8.11 -12.85
C VAL A 97 -7.58 9.00 -11.63
N ILE A 98 -7.96 10.28 -11.70
CA ILE A 98 -7.83 11.21 -10.56
C ILE A 98 -8.72 10.78 -9.41
N GLN A 99 -9.98 10.44 -9.69
CA GLN A 99 -10.93 9.95 -8.70
C GLN A 99 -10.45 8.64 -8.08
N LEU A 100 -9.98 7.68 -8.90
CA LEU A 100 -9.43 6.42 -8.41
C LEU A 100 -8.26 6.67 -7.44
N ARG A 101 -7.31 7.55 -7.80
CA ARG A 101 -6.14 7.85 -6.98
C ARG A 101 -6.44 8.69 -5.74
N GLN A 102 -7.64 9.25 -5.62
CA GLN A 102 -8.14 9.84 -4.37
C GLN A 102 -8.72 8.77 -3.43
N MET A 103 -9.29 7.70 -3.99
CA MET A 103 -9.81 6.57 -3.22
C MET A 103 -8.72 5.58 -2.83
N VAL A 104 -7.75 5.36 -3.71
CA VAL A 104 -6.62 4.42 -3.56
C VAL A 104 -5.32 5.20 -3.60
N VAL A 105 -4.74 5.47 -2.44
CA VAL A 105 -3.49 6.27 -2.33
C VAL A 105 -2.30 5.36 -2.13
N LEU A 106 -1.25 5.59 -2.90
CA LEU A 106 0.01 4.84 -2.82
C LEU A 106 1.13 5.74 -2.27
N VAL A 107 1.81 5.27 -1.23
CA VAL A 107 3.07 5.81 -0.74
C VAL A 107 4.18 4.87 -1.18
N LEU A 108 5.10 5.38 -1.98
CA LEU A 108 6.27 4.64 -2.46
C LEU A 108 7.40 4.64 -1.41
N GLN A 109 8.31 3.70 -1.53
CA GLN A 109 9.51 3.59 -0.70
C GLN A 109 10.36 4.86 -0.74
N GLU A 110 10.60 5.42 -1.93
CA GLU A 110 11.27 6.70 -2.11
C GLU A 110 10.25 7.85 -2.18
N SER A 111 10.11 8.55 -1.07
CA SER A 111 9.17 9.67 -0.96
C SER A 111 9.78 10.99 -1.38
N LYS A 112 9.08 11.75 -2.26
CA LYS A 112 9.48 13.06 -2.76
C LYS A 112 8.46 14.13 -2.39
N LEU A 113 8.95 15.34 -2.05
CA LEU A 113 8.10 16.49 -1.74
C LEU A 113 7.96 17.47 -2.92
N LEU A 114 8.51 17.12 -4.08
CA LEU A 114 8.38 17.87 -5.34
C LEU A 114 8.88 19.33 -5.25
N GLY A 115 9.95 19.57 -4.49
CA GLY A 115 10.51 20.92 -4.28
C GLY A 115 9.71 21.84 -3.35
N MET A 116 8.65 21.32 -2.74
CA MET A 116 7.81 22.04 -1.78
C MET A 116 8.38 21.99 -0.37
N THR A 117 7.97 22.97 0.50
CA THR A 117 8.13 22.82 1.94
C THR A 117 7.19 21.71 2.46
N VAL A 118 7.47 21.17 3.64
CA VAL A 118 6.60 20.18 4.31
C VAL A 118 5.16 20.68 4.37
N GLN A 119 4.94 21.91 4.85
CA GLN A 119 3.59 22.49 4.93
C GLN A 119 2.89 22.56 3.58
N GLN A 120 3.61 23.00 2.54
CA GLN A 120 3.05 23.03 1.18
C GLN A 120 2.73 21.63 0.66
N ALA A 121 3.63 20.66 0.85
CA ALA A 121 3.46 19.28 0.42
C ALA A 121 2.25 18.60 1.11
N LEU A 122 2.03 18.88 2.40
CA LEU A 122 0.87 18.40 3.15
C LEU A 122 -0.44 19.05 2.66
N ALA A 123 -0.43 20.37 2.42
CA ALA A 123 -1.61 21.10 1.97
C ALA A 123 -2.01 20.77 0.52
N TYR A 124 -1.03 20.51 -0.34
CA TYR A 124 -1.19 20.42 -1.79
C TYR A 124 -2.36 19.54 -2.27
N PRO A 125 -2.50 18.28 -1.85
CA PRO A 125 -3.60 17.43 -2.33
C PRO A 125 -4.98 17.94 -1.90
N LEU A 126 -5.08 18.63 -0.77
CA LEU A 126 -6.33 19.17 -0.27
C LEU A 126 -6.71 20.48 -0.98
N VAL A 127 -5.72 21.31 -1.33
CA VAL A 127 -5.89 22.50 -2.15
C VAL A 127 -6.40 22.11 -3.54
N LEU A 128 -5.81 21.08 -4.18
CA LEU A 128 -6.29 20.57 -5.47
C LEU A 128 -7.72 20.06 -5.43
N ARG A 129 -8.20 19.61 -4.26
CA ARG A 129 -9.60 19.19 -4.04
C ARG A 129 -10.54 20.35 -3.72
N GLY A 130 -10.02 21.59 -3.64
CA GLY A 130 -10.80 22.76 -3.34
C GLY A 130 -11.31 22.87 -1.90
N LEU A 131 -10.66 22.21 -0.94
CA LEU A 131 -11.08 22.26 0.46
C LEU A 131 -10.86 23.67 1.04
N PRO A 132 -11.73 24.13 1.97
CA PRO A 132 -11.53 25.38 2.68
C PRO A 132 -10.21 25.42 3.44
N LYS A 133 -9.56 26.58 3.49
CA LYS A 133 -8.26 26.78 4.15
C LYS A 133 -8.28 26.34 5.63
N GLN A 134 -9.37 26.61 6.34
CA GLN A 134 -9.53 26.19 7.73
C GLN A 134 -9.51 24.66 7.87
N THR A 135 -10.29 23.95 7.05
CA THR A 135 -10.34 22.47 7.04
C THR A 135 -8.97 21.87 6.72
N ILE A 136 -8.23 22.50 5.79
CA ILE A 136 -6.85 22.05 5.45
C ILE A 136 -5.95 22.17 6.68
N GLN A 137 -6.00 23.31 7.37
CA GLN A 137 -5.17 23.57 8.55
C GLN A 137 -5.51 22.63 9.71
N GLU A 138 -6.80 22.38 9.96
CA GLU A 138 -7.26 21.46 11.00
C GLU A 138 -6.74 20.03 10.73
N ARG A 139 -6.85 19.54 9.47
CA ARG A 139 -6.36 18.21 9.10
C ARG A 139 -4.84 18.12 9.20
N ILE A 140 -4.10 19.14 8.77
CA ILE A 140 -2.63 19.18 8.90
C ILE A 140 -2.24 19.12 10.37
N SER A 141 -2.84 19.95 11.23
CA SER A 141 -2.57 19.95 12.66
C SER A 141 -2.80 18.57 13.28
N TYR A 142 -3.93 17.94 12.98
CA TYR A 142 -4.25 16.60 13.47
C TYR A 142 -3.19 15.56 13.07
N TRP A 143 -2.86 15.47 11.77
CA TRP A 143 -1.92 14.44 11.31
C TRP A 143 -0.47 14.70 11.67
N THR A 144 -0.05 15.96 11.80
CA THR A 144 1.29 16.31 12.30
C THR A 144 1.44 15.91 13.77
N GLU A 145 0.39 16.10 14.58
CA GLU A 145 0.35 15.64 15.97
C GLU A 145 0.39 14.11 16.06
N GLN A 146 -0.49 13.41 15.33
CA GLN A 146 -0.57 11.93 15.35
C GLN A 146 0.73 11.26 14.91
N LEU A 147 1.47 11.84 13.96
CA LEU A 147 2.72 11.29 13.43
C LEU A 147 3.97 11.91 14.05
N HIS A 148 3.82 12.71 15.12
CA HIS A 148 4.90 13.38 15.81
C HIS A 148 5.80 14.20 14.87
N ILE A 149 5.20 14.92 13.88
CA ILE A 149 5.91 15.83 12.99
C ILE A 149 6.09 17.17 13.68
N PRO A 150 7.32 17.57 14.06
CA PRO A 150 7.57 18.83 14.76
C PRO A 150 7.23 20.04 13.89
N ASN A 151 6.72 21.10 14.50
CA ASN A 151 6.40 22.35 13.79
C ASN A 151 7.60 22.94 13.05
N GLU A 152 8.81 22.76 13.58
CA GLU A 152 10.05 23.20 12.95
C GLU A 152 10.33 22.54 11.60
N TRP A 153 9.70 21.38 11.29
CA TRP A 153 9.86 20.75 9.98
C TRP A 153 8.96 21.39 8.92
N LEU A 154 7.89 22.06 9.30
CA LEU A 154 6.88 22.58 8.37
C LEU A 154 7.47 23.55 7.33
N GLY A 155 8.49 24.33 7.72
CA GLY A 155 9.21 25.23 6.81
C GLY A 155 10.32 24.57 6.00
N ARG A 156 10.72 23.33 6.32
CA ARG A 156 11.83 22.64 5.65
C ARG A 156 11.43 22.13 4.26
N THR A 157 12.40 22.09 3.37
CA THR A 157 12.28 21.44 2.05
C THR A 157 12.83 20.01 2.10
N GLU A 158 12.62 19.26 1.01
CA GLU A 158 13.03 17.85 0.89
C GLU A 158 14.51 17.62 1.24
N VAL A 159 15.40 18.53 0.81
CA VAL A 159 16.85 18.39 1.03
C VAL A 159 17.28 18.60 2.48
N GLN A 160 16.41 19.20 3.30
CA GLN A 160 16.65 19.48 4.72
C GLN A 160 16.09 18.40 5.65
N LEU A 161 15.52 17.35 5.08
CA LEU A 161 14.92 16.24 5.80
C LEU A 161 15.72 14.94 5.57
N SER A 162 15.83 14.12 6.61
CA SER A 162 16.34 12.75 6.46
C SER A 162 15.38 11.89 5.60
N ALA A 163 15.82 10.73 5.15
CA ALA A 163 14.98 9.79 4.42
C ALA A 163 13.74 9.39 5.25
N GLY A 164 13.93 9.06 6.53
CA GLY A 164 12.82 8.70 7.43
C GLY A 164 11.86 9.87 7.67
N GLN A 165 12.37 11.09 7.83
CA GLN A 165 11.52 12.28 7.97
C GLN A 165 10.68 12.53 6.72
N ARG A 166 11.26 12.40 5.52
CA ARG A 166 10.52 12.48 4.25
C ARG A 166 9.44 11.41 4.15
N GLN A 167 9.74 10.19 4.60
CA GLN A 167 8.79 9.09 4.59
C GLN A 167 7.58 9.39 5.48
N ILE A 168 7.79 9.83 6.72
CA ILE A 168 6.69 10.21 7.63
C ILE A 168 5.85 11.34 7.03
N VAL A 169 6.46 12.36 6.44
CA VAL A 169 5.73 13.47 5.77
C VAL A 169 4.91 12.95 4.59
N ALA A 170 5.43 12.03 3.79
CA ALA A 170 4.70 11.44 2.66
C ALA A 170 3.51 10.59 3.13
N ILE A 171 3.67 9.84 4.22
CA ILE A 171 2.57 9.10 4.85
C ILE A 171 1.52 10.07 5.38
N ALA A 172 1.91 11.12 6.10
CA ALA A 172 1.00 12.18 6.56
C ALA A 172 0.19 12.77 5.39
N ARG A 173 0.87 13.11 4.28
CA ARG A 173 0.23 13.62 3.05
C ARG A 173 -0.81 12.64 2.49
N ALA A 174 -0.54 11.34 2.52
CA ALA A 174 -1.48 10.31 2.07
C ALA A 174 -2.70 10.21 3.01
N LEU A 175 -2.49 10.28 4.32
CA LEU A 175 -3.55 10.22 5.33
C LEU A 175 -4.49 11.43 5.30
N LEU A 176 -3.96 12.61 4.98
CA LEU A 176 -4.74 13.84 4.79
C LEU A 176 -5.83 13.71 3.71
N ILE A 177 -5.60 12.86 2.71
CA ILE A 177 -6.57 12.61 1.63
C ILE A 177 -7.77 11.80 2.14
N GLN A 178 -7.65 11.06 3.23
CA GLN A 178 -8.63 10.12 3.78
C GLN A 178 -9.02 9.04 2.75
N PRO A 179 -8.06 8.23 2.30
CA PRO A 179 -8.31 7.22 1.28
C PRO A 179 -9.18 6.08 1.81
N LYS A 180 -9.92 5.41 0.92
CA LYS A 180 -10.58 4.13 1.22
C LYS A 180 -9.57 3.00 1.34
N ILE A 181 -8.56 3.01 0.44
CA ILE A 181 -7.46 2.05 0.41
C ILE A 181 -6.14 2.81 0.46
N LEU A 182 -5.32 2.49 1.44
CA LEU A 182 -3.96 3.00 1.58
C LEU A 182 -2.97 1.90 1.21
N LEU A 183 -2.11 2.18 0.24
CA LEU A 183 -1.06 1.28 -0.22
C LEU A 183 0.29 1.83 0.26
N LEU A 184 1.06 1.01 0.95
CA LEU A 184 2.35 1.38 1.53
C LEU A 184 3.43 0.43 1.01
N ASP A 185 4.40 0.98 0.30
CA ASP A 185 5.56 0.23 -0.23
C ASP A 185 6.75 0.45 0.70
N GLU A 186 7.05 -0.52 1.55
CA GLU A 186 8.12 -0.52 2.55
C GLU A 186 8.17 0.76 3.43
N PRO A 187 7.08 1.13 4.12
CA PRO A 187 6.97 2.42 4.79
C PRO A 187 7.94 2.59 5.97
N THR A 188 8.55 1.52 6.45
CA THR A 188 9.43 1.50 7.62
C THR A 188 10.91 1.35 7.31
N SER A 189 11.29 1.17 6.03
CA SER A 189 12.67 0.87 5.62
C SER A 189 13.71 1.94 6.01
N ALA A 190 13.28 3.21 6.13
CA ALA A 190 14.13 4.35 6.50
C ALA A 190 13.89 4.85 7.93
N LEU A 191 13.10 4.14 8.74
CA LEU A 191 12.72 4.54 10.10
C LEU A 191 13.51 3.76 11.15
N ASP A 192 13.79 4.42 12.28
CA ASP A 192 14.23 3.72 13.47
C ASP A 192 13.10 2.89 14.09
N ALA A 193 13.44 1.94 14.96
CA ALA A 193 12.49 1.00 15.54
C ALA A 193 11.36 1.67 16.33
N GLY A 194 11.65 2.76 17.04
CA GLY A 194 10.64 3.52 17.80
C GLY A 194 9.63 4.19 16.90
N THR A 195 10.12 4.91 15.90
CA THR A 195 9.29 5.58 14.89
C THR A 195 8.48 4.57 14.07
N ALA A 196 9.07 3.45 13.68
CA ALA A 196 8.38 2.37 12.96
C ALA A 196 7.24 1.78 13.80
N SER A 197 7.49 1.47 15.08
CA SER A 197 6.48 0.96 16.00
C SER A 197 5.32 1.93 16.20
N HIS A 198 5.63 3.23 16.39
CA HIS A 198 4.61 4.27 16.50
C HIS A 198 3.76 4.38 15.23
N LEU A 199 4.40 4.38 14.06
CA LEU A 199 3.68 4.38 12.78
C LEU A 199 2.71 3.21 12.68
N MET A 200 3.13 1.98 13.06
CA MET A 200 2.22 0.82 13.05
C MET A 200 1.00 1.05 13.93
N GLN A 201 1.17 1.60 15.13
CA GLN A 201 0.04 1.93 16.02
C GLN A 201 -0.93 2.94 15.39
N VAL A 202 -0.41 4.01 14.79
CA VAL A 202 -1.23 5.01 14.09
C VAL A 202 -2.02 4.38 12.93
N LEU A 203 -1.39 3.51 12.13
CA LEU A 203 -2.06 2.83 11.02
C LEU A 203 -3.12 1.83 11.49
N ILE A 204 -2.89 1.13 12.61
CA ILE A 204 -3.88 0.24 13.23
C ILE A 204 -5.10 1.05 13.69
N GLN A 205 -4.87 2.15 14.40
CA GLN A 205 -5.95 3.05 14.85
C GLN A 205 -6.73 3.64 13.68
N LEU A 206 -6.05 4.04 12.60
CA LEU A 206 -6.69 4.52 11.37
C LEU A 206 -7.65 3.49 10.78
N SER A 207 -7.20 2.23 10.65
CA SER A 207 -8.03 1.17 10.08
C SER A 207 -9.27 0.88 10.93
N GLN A 208 -9.15 1.04 12.25
CA GLN A 208 -10.25 0.85 13.20
C GLN A 208 -11.23 2.02 13.20
N ALA A 209 -10.72 3.26 13.24
CA ALA A 209 -11.56 4.45 13.38
C ALA A 209 -12.23 4.88 12.07
N HIS A 210 -11.54 4.70 10.93
CA HIS A 210 -12.02 5.20 9.63
C HIS A 210 -12.33 4.10 8.62
N GLN A 211 -12.26 2.83 9.01
CA GLN A 211 -12.49 1.67 8.13
C GLN A 211 -11.59 1.69 6.87
N THR A 212 -10.45 2.38 6.95
CA THR A 212 -9.49 2.42 5.85
C THR A 212 -8.82 1.06 5.72
N THR A 213 -8.91 0.45 4.55
CA THR A 213 -8.17 -0.76 4.22
C THR A 213 -6.72 -0.40 3.91
N ILE A 214 -5.77 -1.13 4.47
CA ILE A 214 -4.34 -0.85 4.30
C ILE A 214 -3.64 -2.10 3.75
N LEU A 215 -3.00 -1.97 2.60
CA LEU A 215 -2.09 -2.98 2.05
C LEU A 215 -0.66 -2.48 2.20
N MET A 216 0.19 -3.24 2.88
CA MET A 216 1.56 -2.84 3.20
C MET A 216 2.55 -3.92 2.77
N VAL A 217 3.48 -3.56 1.90
CA VAL A 217 4.68 -4.35 1.65
C VAL A 217 5.65 -4.11 2.79
N ASN A 218 6.12 -5.19 3.43
CA ASN A 218 7.13 -5.09 4.48
C ASN A 218 8.06 -6.31 4.46
N HIS A 219 9.37 -6.07 4.62
CA HIS A 219 10.37 -7.12 4.78
C HIS A 219 10.58 -7.55 6.25
N GLN A 220 10.16 -6.73 7.20
CA GLN A 220 10.26 -7.01 8.64
C GLN A 220 9.04 -7.79 9.10
N LEU A 221 9.17 -9.11 9.25
CA LEU A 221 8.05 -9.99 9.64
C LEU A 221 7.48 -9.65 11.01
N GLU A 222 8.30 -9.17 11.93
CA GLU A 222 7.87 -8.75 13.27
C GLU A 222 6.85 -7.59 13.19
N LEU A 223 7.10 -6.61 12.33
CA LEU A 223 6.17 -5.50 12.12
C LEU A 223 4.91 -5.98 11.36
N ALA A 224 5.08 -6.88 10.38
CA ALA A 224 3.95 -7.47 9.67
C ALA A 224 3.02 -8.22 10.65
N GLN A 225 3.60 -8.99 11.57
CA GLN A 225 2.85 -9.76 12.58
C GLN A 225 2.03 -8.86 13.53
N ILE A 226 2.60 -7.73 13.95
CA ILE A 226 1.90 -6.77 14.83
C ILE A 226 0.77 -6.07 14.08
N PHE A 227 1.00 -5.77 12.80
CA PHE A 227 0.13 -4.92 12.00
C PHE A 227 -1.04 -5.66 11.37
N CYS A 228 -0.81 -6.83 10.76
CA CYS A 228 -1.75 -7.41 9.82
C CYS A 228 -2.90 -8.18 10.47
N THR A 229 -4.06 -8.19 9.81
CA THR A 229 -5.16 -9.13 10.03
C THR A 229 -5.13 -10.27 9.03
N ARG A 230 -4.43 -10.06 7.90
CA ARG A 230 -4.31 -10.99 6.78
C ARG A 230 -2.95 -10.82 6.10
N LEU A 231 -2.38 -11.91 5.63
CA LEU A 231 -1.07 -11.92 4.97
C LEU A 231 -1.19 -12.50 3.57
N LEU A 232 -0.55 -11.82 2.62
CA LEU A 232 -0.34 -12.29 1.26
C LEU A 232 1.14 -12.61 1.08
N HIS A 233 1.46 -13.85 0.69
CA HIS A 233 2.81 -14.24 0.31
C HIS A 233 2.92 -14.30 -1.20
N LEU A 234 3.75 -13.41 -1.76
CA LEU A 234 4.00 -13.32 -3.19
C LEU A 234 5.36 -13.95 -3.51
N GLN A 235 5.38 -14.91 -4.42
CA GLN A 235 6.60 -15.61 -4.84
C GLN A 235 6.59 -15.82 -6.34
N GLN A 236 7.66 -15.45 -7.04
CA GLN A 236 7.82 -15.59 -8.49
C GLN A 236 6.61 -15.09 -9.31
N GLY A 237 6.00 -14.00 -8.85
CA GLY A 237 4.84 -13.39 -9.49
C GLY A 237 3.49 -14.05 -9.16
N HIS A 238 3.45 -15.11 -8.37
CA HIS A 238 2.23 -15.80 -7.94
C HIS A 238 1.90 -15.47 -6.48
N LEU A 239 0.61 -15.49 -6.16
CA LEU A 239 0.13 -15.43 -4.78
C LEU A 239 0.18 -16.87 -4.20
N SER A 240 1.28 -17.19 -3.48
CA SER A 240 1.51 -18.53 -2.93
C SER A 240 0.72 -18.78 -1.64
N ALA A 241 0.40 -17.73 -0.88
CA ALA A 241 -0.48 -17.82 0.28
C ALA A 241 -1.33 -16.56 0.44
N ASN A 242 -2.54 -16.76 0.97
CA ASN A 242 -3.51 -15.73 1.31
C ASN A 242 -4.25 -16.19 2.58
N GLN A 243 -3.76 -15.79 3.75
CA GLN A 243 -4.12 -16.37 5.04
C GLN A 243 -4.50 -15.31 6.07
N THR A 244 -5.44 -15.61 6.94
CA THR A 244 -5.70 -14.79 8.12
C THR A 244 -4.55 -14.94 9.13
N VAL A 245 -4.33 -13.94 9.98
CA VAL A 245 -3.21 -13.93 10.94
C VAL A 245 -3.20 -15.15 11.87
N SER A 246 -4.37 -15.73 12.17
CA SER A 246 -4.53 -16.91 13.01
C SER A 246 -4.08 -18.22 12.36
N GLU A 247 -4.00 -18.25 11.04
CA GLU A 247 -3.61 -19.43 10.24
C GLU A 247 -2.12 -19.46 9.90
N ILE A 248 -1.40 -18.35 10.17
CA ILE A 248 -0.01 -18.19 9.74
C ILE A 248 0.94 -18.90 10.71
N ASN A 249 1.75 -19.83 10.17
CA ASN A 249 2.94 -20.30 10.86
C ASN A 249 4.13 -19.37 10.58
N TRP A 250 4.33 -18.39 11.46
CA TRP A 250 5.36 -17.36 11.31
C TRP A 250 6.78 -17.91 11.24
N LEU A 251 7.05 -19.06 11.90
CA LEU A 251 8.37 -19.69 11.89
C LEU A 251 8.65 -20.30 10.51
N GLU A 252 7.71 -21.04 9.96
CA GLU A 252 7.82 -21.62 8.61
C GLU A 252 7.90 -20.55 7.54
N LEU A 253 7.09 -19.49 7.66
CA LEU A 253 7.13 -18.36 6.75
C LEU A 253 8.52 -17.70 6.75
N ARG A 254 9.09 -17.43 7.93
CA ARG A 254 10.45 -16.89 8.05
C ARG A 254 11.49 -17.78 7.37
N GLN A 255 11.42 -19.09 7.61
CA GLN A 255 12.35 -20.04 7.00
C GLN A 255 12.19 -20.10 5.47
N SER A 256 10.98 -20.03 4.96
CA SER A 256 10.72 -20.02 3.52
C SER A 256 11.25 -18.77 2.84
N LEU A 257 11.11 -17.60 3.46
CA LEU A 257 11.64 -16.34 2.95
C LEU A 257 13.17 -16.33 2.92
N ILE A 258 13.84 -16.79 3.99
CA ILE A 258 15.30 -16.90 4.04
C ILE A 258 15.82 -17.85 2.95
N LYS A 259 15.14 -19.00 2.74
CA LYS A 259 15.52 -19.93 1.67
C LYS A 259 15.35 -19.32 0.27
N ALA A 260 14.29 -18.58 0.04
CA ALA A 260 14.05 -17.93 -1.24
C ALA A 260 15.10 -16.85 -1.54
N GLU A 261 15.45 -16.02 -0.57
CA GLU A 261 16.50 -14.99 -0.70
C GLU A 261 17.88 -15.61 -0.99
N THR A 262 18.23 -16.70 -0.30
CA THR A 262 19.51 -17.38 -0.54
C THR A 262 19.58 -18.09 -1.89
N GLN A 263 18.45 -18.52 -2.47
CA GLN A 263 18.42 -19.12 -3.80
C GLN A 263 18.55 -18.09 -4.93
N ASP A 264 17.98 -16.89 -4.75
CA ASP A 264 18.07 -15.80 -5.71
C ASP A 264 19.49 -15.18 -5.75
N ASP A 265 20.24 -15.18 -4.64
CA ASP A 265 21.63 -14.68 -4.57
C ASP A 265 22.65 -15.60 -5.25
N PHE A 266 22.35 -16.89 -5.42
CA PHE A 266 23.24 -17.89 -6.04
C PHE A 266 22.82 -18.35 -7.44
N GLY A 267 21.73 -17.79 -7.99
CA GLY A 267 21.25 -18.08 -9.33
C GLY A 267 21.94 -17.21 -10.39
N PHE A 268 23.11 -17.70 -10.90
CA PHE A 268 23.70 -17.25 -12.17
C PHE A 268 23.05 -17.96 -13.34
#